data_60cbc6ac253f8b1d7837caeb190a53e7
#
_entry.id   60cbc6ac253f8b1d7837caeb190a53e7
#
_cell.length_a   1.000
_cell.length_b   1.000
_cell.length_c   1.000
_cell.angle_alpha   90.00
_cell.angle_beta   90.00
_cell.angle_gamma   90.00
#
_symmetry.space_group_name_H-M   'P 1'
#
loop_
_entity.id
_entity.type
_entity.pdbx_description
1 polymer ?
#
loop_
_entity_poly.entity_id
_entity_poly.type
_entity_poly.pdbx_seq_one_letter_code
_entity_poly.pdbx_strand_id
1 'polypeptide(L)'
;ELPGTSYVAAWVHFPEHLNPVKLYWLEEQQEYSGIRFLWAGVRTGEESMLGFPMLDARGSGFSPDWEDYPMFNWAQASLERAVGVAYEQRFRSLLAYVNDRPQAIEALLGGEVWADYYQSYFAEAAAYVEANGVEVTGALVYAEADDLLRLWENGDVDKIAIDTVLPSKYSAGGTFGWG
;
A
#
# COMPACT_ATOMS: atom_id res chain seq x y z
N GLU A 1 21.91 15.47 11.33
CA GLU A 1 21.21 15.95 10.09
C GLU A 1 21.62 15.04 8.93
N LEU A 2 20.64 14.56 8.16
CA LEU A 2 20.87 13.84 6.92
C LEU A 2 21.11 14.87 5.81
N PRO A 3 22.08 14.67 4.91
CA PRO A 3 22.14 15.44 3.68
C PRO A 3 20.84 15.31 2.88
N GLY A 4 20.36 16.39 2.25
CA GLY A 4 19.10 16.39 1.50
C GLY A 4 19.09 15.39 0.33
N THR A 5 20.25 15.07 -0.22
CA THR A 5 20.45 14.05 -1.25
C THR A 5 20.55 12.62 -0.74
N SER A 6 20.39 12.40 0.60
CA SER A 6 20.35 11.05 1.15
C SER A 6 19.07 10.35 0.71
N TYR A 7 19.20 9.12 0.23
CA TYR A 7 18.04 8.28 -0.06
C TYR A 7 17.54 7.61 1.21
N VAL A 8 16.24 7.70 1.42
CA VAL A 8 15.60 7.13 2.61
C VAL A 8 14.34 6.35 2.24
N ALA A 9 14.09 5.29 2.96
CA ALA A 9 12.78 4.68 3.06
C ALA A 9 12.12 5.22 4.32
N ALA A 10 10.89 5.69 4.20
CA ALA A 10 10.18 6.30 5.30
C ALA A 10 8.68 5.97 5.26
N TRP A 11 8.10 5.81 6.45
CA TRP A 11 6.66 5.81 6.61
C TRP A 11 6.17 7.25 6.69
N VAL A 12 5.23 7.60 5.82
CA VAL A 12 4.55 8.88 5.85
C VAL A 12 3.10 8.68 6.30
N HIS A 13 2.59 9.63 7.07
CA HIS A 13 1.20 9.65 7.50
C HIS A 13 0.49 10.82 6.84
N PHE A 14 -0.72 10.59 6.35
CA PHE A 14 -1.55 11.62 5.72
C PHE A 14 -2.40 12.32 6.79
N PRO A 15 -2.51 13.66 6.77
CA PRO A 15 -3.30 14.42 7.73
C PRO A 15 -4.80 14.12 7.63
N GLU A 16 -5.26 13.76 6.43
CA GLU A 16 -6.59 13.25 6.16
C GLU A 16 -6.48 11.89 5.46
N HIS A 17 -7.40 10.98 5.75
CA HIS A 17 -7.43 9.71 5.05
C HIS A 17 -7.68 9.92 3.55
N LEU A 18 -6.81 9.38 2.74
CA LEU A 18 -6.95 9.43 1.29
C LEU A 18 -7.78 8.25 0.81
N ASN A 19 -8.67 8.49 -0.16
CA ASN A 19 -9.15 7.36 -0.94
C ASN A 19 -8.11 6.97 -1.99
N PRO A 20 -8.19 5.76 -2.57
CA PRO A 20 -7.18 5.28 -3.53
C PRO A 20 -7.03 6.17 -4.79
N VAL A 21 -8.07 6.90 -5.17
CA VAL A 21 -7.99 7.85 -6.29
C VAL A 21 -7.14 9.07 -5.93
N LYS A 22 -7.32 9.63 -4.72
CA LYS A 22 -6.50 10.74 -4.24
C LYS A 22 -5.04 10.32 -4.06
N LEU A 23 -4.79 9.09 -3.56
CA LEU A 23 -3.44 8.54 -3.44
C LEU A 23 -2.75 8.44 -4.81
N TYR A 24 -3.47 7.95 -5.82
CA TYR A 24 -2.96 7.91 -7.19
C TYR A 24 -2.59 9.31 -7.71
N TRP A 25 -3.45 10.30 -7.48
CA TRP A 25 -3.17 11.68 -7.89
C TRP A 25 -1.97 12.27 -7.18
N LEU A 26 -1.76 11.95 -5.89
CA LEU A 26 -0.59 12.37 -5.16
C LEU A 26 0.69 11.76 -5.77
N GLU A 27 0.65 10.47 -6.11
CA GLU A 27 1.77 9.75 -6.75
C GLU A 27 2.13 10.32 -8.13
N GLU A 28 1.13 10.77 -8.89
CA GLU A 28 1.31 11.28 -10.27
C GLU A 28 1.67 12.77 -10.35
N GLN A 29 1.71 13.48 -9.23
CA GLN A 29 2.13 14.88 -9.25
C GLN A 29 3.58 15.01 -9.69
N GLN A 30 3.84 15.86 -10.69
CA GLN A 30 5.18 16.08 -11.22
C GLN A 30 6.17 16.53 -10.14
N GLU A 31 5.69 17.26 -9.17
CA GLU A 31 6.44 17.75 -8.01
C GLU A 31 7.03 16.63 -7.18
N TYR A 32 6.35 15.48 -7.13
CA TYR A 32 6.72 14.29 -6.36
C TYR A 32 7.28 13.16 -7.21
N SER A 33 7.69 13.45 -8.45
CA SER A 33 8.22 12.44 -9.36
C SER A 33 9.50 11.74 -8.88
N GLY A 34 10.19 12.29 -7.87
CA GLY A 34 11.32 11.68 -7.18
C GLY A 34 10.92 10.69 -6.07
N ILE A 35 9.65 10.68 -5.68
CA ILE A 35 9.11 9.84 -4.61
C ILE A 35 8.50 8.57 -5.21
N ARG A 36 8.86 7.43 -4.67
CA ARG A 36 8.25 6.15 -5.03
C ARG A 36 7.42 5.63 -3.87
N PHE A 37 6.14 5.47 -4.10
CA PHE A 37 5.23 4.85 -3.15
C PHE A 37 5.34 3.33 -3.28
N LEU A 38 5.76 2.67 -2.22
CA LEU A 38 6.03 1.23 -2.22
C LEU A 38 4.86 0.44 -1.64
N TRP A 39 4.23 0.98 -0.60
CA TRP A 39 3.17 0.33 0.14
C TRP A 39 2.16 1.35 0.64
N ALA A 40 0.88 1.07 0.50
CA ALA A 40 -0.19 1.88 1.05
C ALA A 40 -0.75 1.23 2.32
N GLY A 41 -0.80 1.99 3.41
CA GLY A 41 -1.42 1.58 4.66
C GLY A 41 -2.90 1.92 4.65
N VAL A 42 -3.76 0.91 4.79
CA VAL A 42 -5.22 1.03 4.77
C VAL A 42 -5.76 0.79 6.17
N ARG A 43 -6.60 1.68 6.64
CA ARG A 43 -7.34 1.52 7.88
C ARG A 43 -8.33 0.36 7.75
N THR A 44 -8.28 -0.55 8.70
CA THR A 44 -9.11 -1.75 8.72
C THR A 44 -9.84 -1.96 10.05
N GLY A 45 -9.85 -0.93 10.88
CA GLY A 45 -10.50 -0.90 12.20
C GLY A 45 -10.15 0.38 12.93
N GLU A 46 -10.53 0.49 14.21
CA GLU A 46 -10.22 1.69 15.00
C GLU A 46 -8.71 1.86 15.21
N GLU A 47 -8.01 0.77 15.54
CA GLU A 47 -6.56 0.74 15.80
C GLU A 47 -5.82 -0.22 14.87
N SER A 48 -6.49 -0.79 13.87
CA SER A 48 -5.91 -1.79 12.97
C SER A 48 -5.66 -1.22 11.58
N MET A 49 -4.55 -1.64 10.99
CA MET A 49 -4.13 -1.26 9.66
C MET A 49 -3.58 -2.49 8.92
N LEU A 50 -4.03 -2.65 7.71
CA LEU A 50 -3.42 -3.53 6.72
C LEU A 50 -2.87 -2.67 5.57
N GLY A 51 -2.40 -3.29 4.50
CA GLY A 51 -1.99 -2.54 3.34
C GLY A 51 -1.69 -3.40 2.14
N PHE A 52 -1.29 -2.75 1.05
CA PHE A 52 -0.97 -3.42 -0.19
C PHE A 52 0.23 -2.77 -0.89
N PRO A 53 1.01 -3.55 -1.65
CA PRO A 53 2.12 -3.02 -2.43
C PRO A 53 1.59 -2.22 -3.63
N MET A 54 2.09 -0.98 -3.79
CA MET A 54 1.67 -0.10 -4.87
C MET A 54 2.35 -0.41 -6.20
N LEU A 55 3.59 -0.85 -6.16
CA LEU A 55 4.38 -1.16 -7.36
C LEU A 55 3.73 -2.22 -8.25
N ASP A 56 3.05 -3.18 -7.65
CA ASP A 56 2.39 -4.28 -8.36
C ASP A 56 1.00 -3.92 -8.89
N ALA A 57 0.43 -2.81 -8.47
CA ALA A 57 -0.90 -2.42 -8.93
C ALA A 57 -0.91 -2.03 -10.41
N ARG A 58 0.25 -1.64 -10.95
CA ARG A 58 0.45 -1.38 -12.39
C ARG A 58 0.88 -2.62 -13.18
N GLY A 59 1.25 -3.68 -12.49
CA GLY A 59 1.71 -4.93 -13.09
C GLY A 59 0.61 -5.97 -13.22
N SER A 60 0.85 -6.97 -14.04
CA SER A 60 0.05 -8.18 -14.14
C SER A 60 0.18 -9.00 -12.85
N GLY A 61 -0.43 -8.53 -11.79
CA GLY A 61 -0.47 -9.27 -10.54
C GLY A 61 -1.08 -10.65 -10.80
N PHE A 62 -0.37 -11.69 -10.44
CA PHE A 62 -0.88 -13.04 -10.51
C PHE A 62 -2.12 -13.15 -9.60
N SER A 63 -3.27 -13.48 -10.17
CA SER A 63 -4.44 -13.93 -9.44
C SER A 63 -4.80 -15.31 -9.96
N PRO A 64 -4.66 -16.34 -9.14
CA PRO A 64 -5.01 -17.70 -9.57
C PRO A 64 -6.51 -17.90 -9.83
N ASP A 65 -7.36 -17.07 -9.22
CA ASP A 65 -8.82 -17.20 -9.24
C ASP A 65 -9.48 -15.85 -9.58
N TRP A 66 -9.11 -15.32 -10.68
CA TRP A 66 -9.45 -13.98 -11.12
C TRP A 66 -10.96 -13.76 -11.44
N GLU A 67 -11.73 -14.81 -11.66
CA GLU A 67 -13.17 -14.72 -11.82
C GLU A 67 -13.86 -14.44 -10.48
N ASP A 68 -13.38 -15.06 -9.41
CA ASP A 68 -13.94 -14.93 -8.05
C ASP A 68 -13.35 -13.74 -7.29
N TYR A 69 -12.08 -13.41 -7.57
CA TYR A 69 -11.35 -12.30 -6.94
C TYR A 69 -10.85 -11.33 -8.00
N PRO A 70 -11.73 -10.52 -8.57
CA PRO A 70 -11.38 -9.66 -9.69
C PRO A 70 -10.26 -8.71 -9.32
N MET A 71 -9.16 -8.84 -10.04
CA MET A 71 -8.09 -7.90 -10.07
C MET A 71 -8.32 -6.94 -11.23
N PHE A 72 -7.76 -5.76 -11.15
CA PHE A 72 -7.99 -4.76 -12.18
C PHE A 72 -7.53 -5.21 -13.58
N ASN A 73 -8.40 -5.01 -14.57
CA ASN A 73 -8.08 -5.28 -15.96
C ASN A 73 -7.81 -3.96 -16.71
N TRP A 74 -6.53 -3.69 -16.99
CA TRP A 74 -6.08 -2.50 -17.72
C TRP A 74 -6.71 -2.33 -19.10
N ALA A 75 -7.12 -3.42 -19.75
CA ALA A 75 -7.77 -3.35 -21.07
C ALA A 75 -9.14 -2.70 -21.02
N GLN A 76 -9.77 -2.62 -19.85
CA GLN A 76 -11.08 -1.98 -19.63
C GLN A 76 -10.96 -0.60 -18.99
N ALA A 77 -9.76 -0.20 -18.57
CA ALA A 77 -9.52 1.06 -17.92
C ALA A 77 -9.21 2.16 -18.93
N SER A 78 -10.19 2.93 -19.26
CA SER A 78 -9.93 4.24 -19.84
C SER A 78 -9.67 5.25 -18.73
N LEU A 79 -8.39 5.65 -18.58
CA LEU A 79 -7.93 6.87 -17.89
C LEU A 79 -8.04 6.95 -16.35
N GLU A 80 -7.09 7.63 -15.79
CA GLU A 80 -6.92 8.34 -14.49
C GLU A 80 -7.73 7.87 -13.26
N ARG A 81 -9.04 7.80 -13.35
CA ARG A 81 -9.91 7.22 -12.32
C ARG A 81 -9.72 5.72 -12.14
N ALA A 82 -9.31 5.05 -13.18
CA ALA A 82 -9.21 3.60 -13.23
C ALA A 82 -8.16 3.04 -12.29
N VAL A 83 -7.04 3.74 -12.06
CA VAL A 83 -5.96 3.25 -11.20
C VAL A 83 -6.36 3.26 -9.72
N GLY A 84 -6.98 4.35 -9.27
CA GLY A 84 -7.49 4.40 -7.89
C GLY A 84 -8.56 3.35 -7.62
N VAL A 85 -9.46 3.14 -8.59
CA VAL A 85 -10.46 2.05 -8.53
C VAL A 85 -9.78 0.67 -8.55
N ALA A 86 -8.68 0.53 -9.29
CA ALA A 86 -7.89 -0.69 -9.32
C ALA A 86 -7.26 -1.01 -7.96
N TYR A 87 -6.70 -0.01 -7.30
CA TYR A 87 -6.14 -0.18 -5.95
C TYR A 87 -7.20 -0.64 -4.95
N GLU A 88 -8.37 0.00 -4.98
CA GLU A 88 -9.48 -0.37 -4.12
C GLU A 88 -9.96 -1.79 -4.39
N GLN A 89 -10.22 -2.14 -5.64
CA GLN A 89 -10.69 -3.46 -6.02
C GLN A 89 -9.66 -4.55 -5.66
N ARG A 90 -8.38 -4.29 -5.92
CA ARG A 90 -7.30 -5.22 -5.55
C ARG A 90 -7.28 -5.47 -4.05
N PHE A 91 -7.36 -4.42 -3.23
CA PHE A 91 -7.32 -4.56 -1.79
C PHE A 91 -8.53 -5.37 -1.27
N ARG A 92 -9.73 -5.07 -1.76
CA ARG A 92 -10.95 -5.83 -1.43
C ARG A 92 -10.83 -7.30 -1.85
N SER A 93 -10.33 -7.57 -3.05
CA SER A 93 -10.12 -8.93 -3.55
C SER A 93 -9.09 -9.70 -2.74
N LEU A 94 -8.00 -9.06 -2.31
CA LEU A 94 -7.01 -9.69 -1.43
C LEU A 94 -7.61 -10.05 -0.07
N LEU A 95 -8.42 -9.17 0.53
CA LEU A 95 -9.11 -9.48 1.78
C LEU A 95 -10.09 -10.65 1.62
N ALA A 96 -10.89 -10.67 0.56
CA ALA A 96 -11.79 -11.77 0.27
C ALA A 96 -11.03 -13.08 0.05
N TYR A 97 -9.96 -13.04 -0.76
CA TYR A 97 -9.11 -14.20 -1.03
C TYR A 97 -8.53 -14.83 0.24
N VAL A 98 -8.05 -14.00 1.16
CA VAL A 98 -7.49 -14.48 2.44
C VAL A 98 -8.60 -15.06 3.32
N ASN A 99 -9.75 -14.39 3.43
CA ASN A 99 -10.87 -14.85 4.25
C ASN A 99 -11.46 -16.19 3.79
N ASP A 100 -11.44 -16.45 2.48
CA ASP A 100 -11.95 -17.70 1.92
C ASP A 100 -10.96 -18.88 2.03
N ARG A 101 -9.75 -18.63 2.58
CA ARG A 101 -8.67 -19.64 2.68
C ARG A 101 -8.06 -19.74 4.07
N PRO A 102 -8.85 -20.11 5.09
CA PRO A 102 -8.36 -20.23 6.47
C PRO A 102 -7.18 -21.20 6.60
N GLN A 103 -7.16 -22.28 5.78
CA GLN A 103 -6.07 -23.25 5.79
C GLN A 103 -4.74 -22.64 5.29
N ALA A 104 -4.80 -21.65 4.39
CA ALA A 104 -3.59 -20.95 3.95
C ALA A 104 -3.04 -20.05 5.06
N ILE A 105 -3.91 -19.42 5.84
CA ILE A 105 -3.51 -18.63 7.02
C ILE A 105 -2.81 -19.53 8.04
N GLU A 106 -3.42 -20.67 8.37
CA GLU A 106 -2.84 -21.67 9.28
C GLU A 106 -1.46 -22.14 8.82
N ALA A 107 -1.32 -22.48 7.53
CA ALA A 107 -0.06 -22.95 6.95
C ALA A 107 1.03 -21.87 6.97
N LEU A 108 0.69 -20.60 6.73
CA LEU A 108 1.64 -19.49 6.71
C LEU A 108 2.09 -19.05 8.10
N LEU A 109 1.21 -19.14 9.09
CA LEU A 109 1.46 -18.60 10.44
C LEU A 109 1.90 -19.66 11.46
N GLY A 110 1.97 -20.92 11.04
CA GLY A 110 2.64 -21.98 11.80
C GLY A 110 1.84 -22.53 12.99
N GLY A 111 0.50 -22.54 12.93
CA GLY A 111 -0.32 -23.26 13.90
C GLY A 111 -1.73 -22.71 14.15
N GLU A 112 -2.60 -23.57 14.68
CA GLU A 112 -4.02 -23.29 14.92
C GLU A 112 -4.27 -22.06 15.81
N VAL A 113 -3.45 -21.84 16.84
CA VAL A 113 -3.65 -20.75 17.82
C VAL A 113 -3.61 -19.37 17.18
N TRP A 114 -2.75 -19.17 16.21
CA TRP A 114 -2.64 -17.90 15.49
C TRP A 114 -3.63 -17.82 14.31
N ALA A 115 -4.01 -18.96 13.74
CA ALA A 115 -4.92 -19.03 12.61
C ALA A 115 -6.29 -18.41 12.95
N ASP A 116 -6.90 -18.79 14.09
CA ASP A 116 -8.18 -18.23 14.53
C ASP A 116 -8.12 -16.72 14.76
N TYR A 117 -7.04 -16.25 15.41
CA TYR A 117 -6.83 -14.82 15.63
C TYR A 117 -6.75 -14.05 14.31
N TYR A 118 -5.92 -14.47 13.38
CA TYR A 118 -5.76 -13.79 12.11
C TYR A 118 -6.96 -13.94 11.19
N GLN A 119 -7.69 -15.06 11.27
CA GLN A 119 -8.94 -15.22 10.53
C GLN A 119 -9.99 -14.19 11.01
N SER A 120 -10.15 -14.02 12.32
CA SER A 120 -11.03 -12.98 12.87
C SER A 120 -10.55 -11.59 12.45
N TYR A 121 -9.26 -11.33 12.54
CA TYR A 121 -8.66 -10.06 12.14
C TYR A 121 -8.92 -9.70 10.66
N PHE A 122 -8.76 -10.64 9.74
CA PHE A 122 -9.04 -10.40 8.32
C PHE A 122 -10.54 -10.28 8.03
N ALA A 123 -11.39 -11.02 8.74
CA ALA A 123 -12.85 -10.90 8.63
C ALA A 123 -13.34 -9.53 9.10
N GLU A 124 -12.84 -9.06 10.26
CA GLU A 124 -13.12 -7.73 10.79
C GLU A 124 -12.63 -6.63 9.85
N ALA A 125 -11.43 -6.79 9.28
CA ALA A 125 -10.86 -5.88 8.29
C ALA A 125 -11.74 -5.79 7.03
N ALA A 126 -12.21 -6.91 6.52
CA ALA A 126 -13.12 -6.95 5.36
C ALA A 126 -14.45 -6.25 5.66
N ALA A 127 -15.04 -6.51 6.83
CA ALA A 127 -16.28 -5.86 7.25
C ALA A 127 -16.10 -4.34 7.43
N TYR A 128 -14.98 -3.90 8.00
CA TYR A 128 -14.66 -2.48 8.14
C TYR A 128 -14.55 -1.79 6.78
N VAL A 129 -13.80 -2.37 5.85
CA VAL A 129 -13.60 -1.83 4.49
C VAL A 129 -14.89 -1.83 3.69
N GLU A 130 -15.77 -2.81 3.90
CA GLU A 130 -17.09 -2.83 3.26
C GLU A 130 -17.97 -1.67 3.76
N ALA A 131 -17.93 -1.38 5.03
CA ALA A 131 -18.74 -0.33 5.65
C ALA A 131 -18.22 1.09 5.38
N ASN A 132 -16.89 1.28 5.35
CA ASN A 132 -16.24 2.60 5.35
C ASN A 132 -15.52 2.94 4.03
N GLY A 133 -15.31 1.96 3.16
CA GLY A 133 -14.45 2.10 1.99
C GLY A 133 -12.97 1.85 2.29
N VAL A 134 -12.14 2.04 1.29
CA VAL A 134 -10.67 1.95 1.44
C VAL A 134 -10.13 3.32 1.83
N GLU A 135 -9.74 3.45 3.09
CA GLU A 135 -9.16 4.66 3.69
C GLU A 135 -7.66 4.48 3.85
N VAL A 136 -6.86 5.17 3.04
CA VAL A 136 -5.41 5.14 3.12
C VAL A 136 -4.94 6.17 4.14
N THR A 137 -4.28 5.72 5.19
CA THR A 137 -3.82 6.56 6.31
C THR A 137 -2.37 6.99 6.17
N GLY A 138 -1.59 6.28 5.37
CA GLY A 138 -0.18 6.55 5.15
C GLY A 138 0.42 5.62 4.11
N ALA A 139 1.71 5.79 3.87
CA ALA A 139 2.43 4.98 2.90
C ALA A 139 3.89 4.75 3.34
N LEU A 140 4.45 3.62 2.90
CA LEU A 140 5.89 3.46 2.86
C LEU A 140 6.38 4.07 1.54
N VAL A 141 7.27 5.02 1.64
CA VAL A 141 7.83 5.71 0.48
C VAL A 141 9.35 5.59 0.45
N TYR A 142 9.89 5.79 -0.73
CA TYR A 142 11.31 5.80 -1.00
C TYR A 142 11.65 7.05 -1.81
N ALA A 143 12.54 7.90 -1.30
CA ALA A 143 12.85 9.21 -1.91
C ALA A 143 14.19 9.78 -1.42
N GLU A 144 14.62 10.87 -2.04
CA GLU A 144 15.60 11.76 -1.43
C GLU A 144 14.98 12.50 -0.23
N ALA A 145 15.79 12.80 0.78
CA ALA A 145 15.30 13.45 2.00
C ALA A 145 14.65 14.80 1.71
N ASP A 146 15.16 15.56 0.73
CA ASP A 146 14.59 16.85 0.30
C ASP A 146 13.20 16.69 -0.32
N ASP A 147 12.95 15.60 -1.05
CA ASP A 147 11.63 15.33 -1.62
C ASP A 147 10.60 15.02 -0.51
N LEU A 148 11.02 14.28 0.54
CA LEU A 148 10.14 14.03 1.70
C LEU A 148 9.86 15.30 2.50
N LEU A 149 10.84 16.17 2.66
CA LEU A 149 10.64 17.47 3.31
C LEU A 149 9.63 18.32 2.53
N ARG A 150 9.67 18.26 1.21
CA ARG A 150 8.71 18.96 0.34
C ARG A 150 7.28 18.46 0.53
N LEU A 151 7.07 17.13 0.64
CA LEU A 151 5.76 16.58 1.01
C LEU A 151 5.23 17.14 2.34
N TRP A 152 6.13 17.27 3.32
CA TRP A 152 5.77 17.77 4.64
C TRP A 152 5.50 19.28 4.64
N GLU A 153 6.33 20.06 3.95
CA GLU A 153 6.19 21.51 3.83
C GLU A 153 4.91 21.90 3.08
N ASN A 154 4.49 21.12 2.10
CA ASN A 154 3.23 21.32 1.37
C ASN A 154 1.99 20.90 2.18
N GLY A 155 2.19 20.21 3.31
CA GLY A 155 1.10 19.72 4.15
C GLY A 155 0.41 18.44 3.64
N ASP A 156 0.99 17.79 2.65
CA ASP A 156 0.45 16.52 2.11
C ASP A 156 0.67 15.35 3.09
N VAL A 157 1.67 15.49 3.99
CA VAL A 157 1.89 14.58 5.11
C VAL A 157 2.10 15.35 6.40
N ASP A 158 1.64 14.81 7.51
CA ASP A 158 1.79 15.43 8.85
C ASP A 158 2.86 14.75 9.70
N LYS A 159 3.31 13.56 9.29
CA LYS A 159 4.35 12.81 9.99
C LYS A 159 5.21 12.01 9.02
N ILE A 160 6.51 12.04 9.26
CA ILE A 160 7.51 11.22 8.56
C ILE A 160 8.30 10.43 9.59
N ALA A 161 8.30 9.11 9.46
CA ALA A 161 9.11 8.21 10.28
C ALA A 161 10.13 7.50 9.37
N ILE A 162 11.40 7.86 9.50
CA ILE A 162 12.47 7.23 8.72
C ILE A 162 12.65 5.79 9.18
N ASP A 163 12.49 4.86 8.25
CA ASP A 163 12.69 3.44 8.47
C ASP A 163 14.17 3.09 8.24
N THR A 164 14.70 3.50 7.09
CA THR A 164 16.07 3.18 6.71
C THR A 164 16.71 4.27 5.86
N VAL A 165 18.02 4.48 6.05
CA VAL A 165 18.84 5.34 5.21
C VAL A 165 19.62 4.46 4.26
N LEU A 166 19.51 4.73 2.98
CA LEU A 166 20.15 3.95 1.92
C LEU A 166 21.42 4.66 1.43
N PRO A 167 22.48 3.91 1.11
CA PRO A 167 23.77 4.52 0.73
C PRO A 167 23.72 5.24 -0.61
N SER A 168 22.79 4.90 -1.49
CA SER A 168 22.58 5.60 -2.76
C SER A 168 21.27 5.23 -3.43
N LYS A 169 20.85 6.06 -4.41
CA LYS A 169 19.72 5.79 -5.32
C LYS A 169 19.77 4.40 -5.95
N TYR A 170 20.97 3.94 -6.27
CA TYR A 170 21.19 2.66 -6.95
C TYR A 170 21.10 1.45 -6.01
N SER A 171 21.23 1.66 -4.71
CA SER A 171 21.08 0.58 -3.71
C SER A 171 19.65 0.05 -3.61
N ALA A 172 18.67 0.84 -3.99
CA ALA A 172 17.27 0.41 -4.03
C ALA A 172 16.86 -0.19 -5.39
N GLY A 173 17.64 0.03 -6.45
CA GLY A 173 17.43 -0.59 -7.77
C GLY A 173 18.00 -2.00 -7.89
N GLY A 174 18.81 -2.43 -6.92
CA GLY A 174 19.37 -3.76 -6.83
C GLY A 174 18.42 -4.71 -6.13
N THR A 175 17.58 -5.37 -6.93
CA THR A 175 16.93 -6.65 -6.58
C THR A 175 16.34 -6.75 -5.16
N PHE A 176 15.17 -6.19 -4.93
CA PHE A 176 14.19 -6.91 -4.14
C PHE A 176 13.67 -8.06 -5.01
N GLY A 177 14.58 -8.95 -5.39
CA GLY A 177 14.25 -10.25 -5.89
C GLY A 177 13.79 -11.06 -4.69
N TRP A 178 12.52 -11.28 -4.59
CA TRP A 178 11.99 -12.36 -3.79
C TRP A 178 12.49 -13.64 -4.47
N GLY A 179 13.55 -14.23 -3.91
CA GLY A 179 14.01 -15.57 -4.26
C GLY A 179 13.13 -16.62 -3.60
#